data_057a7d4f02440161e4dfd770dcbd5a8d
#
_entry.id   057a7d4f02440161e4dfd770dcbd5a8d
#
_cell.length_a   1.000
_cell.length_b   1.000
_cell.length_c   1.000
_cell.angle_alpha   90.00
_cell.angle_beta   90.00
_cell.angle_gamma   90.00
#
_symmetry.space_group_name_H-M   'P 1'
#
loop_
_entity.id
_entity.type
_entity.pdbx_description
1 polymer ?
#
loop_
_entity_poly.entity_id
_entity_poly.type
_entity_poly.pdbx_seq_one_letter_code
_entity_poly.pdbx_strand_id
1 'polypeptide(L)'
;MLEVQQLSIIQDGRQLWDSVSFQVRPGERQGISAPSGYGKTTLGRVLAQWQSATSGRVMVGGKPLSQKGYCPVQLVPQHPEQTFNPYRTTGESLRDAWSPDAVWLARLAVNPDWLARRPDELSGGELARIALLRALDPRTRYLIADEVTAQLDAHVQAQVWQVLLEEARCRALGMIVFSHNNALLQKVCSSIWVP
;
A
#
# COMPACT_ATOMS: atom_id res chain seq x y z
N MET A 1 -6.85 -4.62 14.75
CA MET A 1 -6.97 -3.17 14.51
C MET A 1 -5.57 -2.65 14.29
N LEU A 2 -5.36 -1.75 13.33
CA LEU A 2 -4.18 -0.91 13.20
C LEU A 2 -4.41 0.34 14.02
N GLU A 3 -3.44 0.72 14.83
CA GLU A 3 -3.53 1.86 15.74
C GLU A 3 -2.29 2.72 15.57
N VAL A 4 -2.51 4.00 15.35
CA VAL A 4 -1.48 5.04 15.30
C VAL A 4 -1.68 5.92 16.52
N GLN A 5 -0.65 6.09 17.35
CA GLN A 5 -0.73 6.79 18.62
C GLN A 5 0.33 7.88 18.69
N GLN A 6 -0.13 9.13 18.75
CA GLN A 6 0.68 10.35 18.92
C GLN A 6 1.91 10.37 17.98
N LEU A 7 1.68 9.98 16.70
CA LEU A 7 2.73 9.85 15.72
C LEU A 7 3.16 11.22 15.21
N SER A 8 4.44 11.54 15.37
CA SER A 8 5.04 12.74 14.77
C SER A 8 6.14 12.35 13.80
N ILE A 9 6.20 13.06 12.68
CA ILE A 9 7.18 12.84 11.62
C ILE A 9 7.81 14.17 11.24
N ILE A 10 9.12 14.28 11.46
CA ILE A 10 9.95 15.41 11.03
C ILE A 10 10.89 14.88 9.95
N GLN A 11 10.97 15.57 8.82
CA GLN A 11 11.88 15.26 7.73
C GLN A 11 12.55 16.54 7.25
N ASP A 12 13.88 16.53 7.13
CA ASP A 12 14.70 17.67 6.71
C ASP A 12 14.39 18.96 7.50
N GLY A 13 14.18 18.83 8.82
CA GLY A 13 13.84 19.91 9.72
C GLY A 13 12.40 20.44 9.62
N ARG A 14 11.59 19.89 8.72
CA ARG A 14 10.19 20.23 8.54
C ARG A 14 9.29 19.23 9.24
N GLN A 15 8.37 19.70 10.08
CA GLN A 15 7.32 18.87 10.66
C GLN A 15 6.26 18.57 9.61
N LEU A 16 6.13 17.28 9.23
CA LEU A 16 5.14 16.80 8.28
C LEU A 16 3.85 16.40 9.01
N TRP A 17 3.99 15.69 10.14
CA TRP A 17 2.88 15.22 10.94
C TRP A 17 3.15 15.51 12.42
N ASP A 18 2.15 15.99 13.15
CA ASP A 18 2.26 16.35 14.55
C ASP A 18 1.25 15.57 15.40
N SER A 19 1.76 14.73 16.30
CA SER A 19 0.98 13.99 17.31
C SER A 19 -0.30 13.33 16.78
N VAL A 20 -0.24 12.78 15.57
CA VAL A 20 -1.41 12.21 14.88
C VAL A 20 -1.83 10.90 15.53
N SER A 21 -3.13 10.74 15.78
CA SER A 21 -3.69 9.50 16.30
C SER A 21 -4.93 9.11 15.52
N PHE A 22 -4.97 7.88 15.03
CA PHE A 22 -6.13 7.30 14.36
C PHE A 22 -6.09 5.77 14.40
N GLN A 23 -7.18 5.16 14.00
CA GLN A 23 -7.34 3.70 13.99
C GLN A 23 -7.98 3.26 12.69
N VAL A 24 -7.57 2.09 12.21
CA VAL A 24 -8.20 1.41 11.06
C VAL A 24 -8.58 0.00 11.50
N ARG A 25 -9.87 -0.31 11.41
CA ARG A 25 -10.38 -1.65 11.75
C ARG A 25 -10.06 -2.66 10.64
N PRO A 26 -10.02 -3.96 10.95
CA PRO A 26 -10.00 -4.99 9.90
C PRO A 26 -11.15 -4.79 8.91
N GLY A 27 -10.85 -4.82 7.62
CA GLY A 27 -11.82 -4.59 6.54
C GLY A 27 -12.23 -3.13 6.31
N GLU A 28 -11.84 -2.20 7.18
CA GLU A 28 -12.08 -0.77 7.01
C GLU A 28 -11.18 -0.19 5.91
N ARG A 29 -11.73 0.76 5.16
CA ARG A 29 -11.03 1.46 4.08
C ARG A 29 -11.01 2.95 4.38
N GLN A 30 -9.90 3.41 4.98
CA GLN A 30 -9.68 4.80 5.35
C GLN A 30 -9.03 5.56 4.20
N GLY A 31 -9.72 6.51 3.62
CA GLY A 31 -9.13 7.48 2.70
C GLY A 31 -8.41 8.59 3.44
N ILE A 32 -7.28 9.05 2.94
CA ILE A 32 -6.60 10.25 3.41
C ILE A 32 -6.43 11.20 2.21
N SER A 33 -7.20 12.30 2.25
CA SER A 33 -7.18 13.34 1.23
C SER A 33 -6.37 14.53 1.74
N ALA A 34 -5.21 14.76 1.14
CA ALA A 34 -4.36 15.92 1.45
C ALA A 34 -3.61 16.35 0.19
N PRO A 35 -3.22 17.63 0.09
CA PRO A 35 -2.45 18.15 -1.05
C PRO A 35 -1.14 17.38 -1.28
N SER A 36 -0.60 17.50 -2.50
CA SER A 36 0.75 17.01 -2.79
C SER A 36 1.78 17.68 -1.87
N GLY A 37 2.79 16.94 -1.43
CA GLY A 37 3.80 17.43 -0.50
C GLY A 37 3.37 17.50 0.98
N TYR A 38 2.15 17.08 1.33
CA TYR A 38 1.67 17.03 2.72
C TYR A 38 2.35 15.94 3.57
N GLY A 39 3.11 15.04 2.97
CA GLY A 39 3.79 13.96 3.68
C GLY A 39 3.01 12.64 3.72
N LYS A 40 2.00 12.42 2.84
CA LYS A 40 1.23 11.16 2.78
C LYS A 40 2.13 9.94 2.54
N THR A 41 3.02 10.03 1.55
CA THR A 41 3.98 8.96 1.24
C THR A 41 4.90 8.67 2.42
N THR A 42 5.37 9.73 3.12
CA THR A 42 6.22 9.58 4.31
C THR A 42 5.43 8.90 5.45
N LEU A 43 4.18 9.28 5.66
CA LEU A 43 3.31 8.58 6.61
C LEU A 43 3.18 7.10 6.24
N GLY A 44 2.92 6.79 4.97
CA GLY A 44 2.83 5.41 4.47
C GLY A 44 4.10 4.61 4.75
N ARG A 45 5.28 5.18 4.51
CA ARG A 45 6.58 4.55 4.81
C ARG A 45 6.77 4.28 6.30
N VAL A 46 6.36 5.21 7.15
CA VAL A 46 6.42 5.03 8.62
C VAL A 46 5.46 3.94 9.07
N LEU A 47 4.22 3.93 8.58
CA LEU A 47 3.23 2.90 8.92
C LEU A 47 3.64 1.50 8.47
N ALA A 48 4.33 1.38 7.33
CA ALA A 48 4.88 0.12 6.81
C ALA A 48 6.28 -0.22 7.35
N GLN A 49 6.81 0.57 8.28
CA GLN A 49 8.15 0.43 8.88
C GLN A 49 9.33 0.54 7.89
N TRP A 50 9.15 1.22 6.77
CA TRP A 50 10.25 1.55 5.87
C TRP A 50 11.07 2.74 6.38
N GLN A 51 10.48 3.53 7.28
CA GLN A 51 11.08 4.69 7.91
C GLN A 51 10.62 4.77 9.37
N SER A 52 11.50 5.24 10.26
CA SER A 52 11.14 5.47 11.67
C SER A 52 10.32 6.75 11.83
N ALA A 53 9.36 6.73 12.75
CA ALA A 53 8.74 7.96 13.23
C ALA A 53 9.71 8.77 14.10
N THR A 54 9.49 10.08 14.22
CA THR A 54 10.21 10.92 15.18
C THR A 54 9.74 10.63 16.61
N SER A 55 8.43 10.45 16.79
CA SER A 55 7.83 10.03 18.07
C SER A 55 6.51 9.31 17.83
N GLY A 56 5.93 8.74 18.88
CA GLY A 56 4.72 7.96 18.80
C GLY A 56 4.96 6.50 18.40
N ARG A 57 3.91 5.79 18.08
CA ARG A 57 4.01 4.35 17.75
C ARG A 57 2.88 3.87 16.84
N VAL A 58 3.16 2.78 16.12
CA VAL A 58 2.20 2.05 15.28
C VAL A 58 2.05 0.65 15.85
N MET A 59 0.81 0.22 16.04
CA MET A 59 0.48 -1.09 16.60
C MET A 59 -0.50 -1.83 15.70
N VAL A 60 -0.41 -3.15 15.68
CA VAL A 60 -1.38 -4.03 15.03
C VAL A 60 -1.83 -5.10 16.01
N GLY A 61 -3.15 -5.13 16.30
CA GLY A 61 -3.72 -6.06 17.27
C GLY A 61 -3.17 -5.86 18.68
N GLY A 62 -2.97 -4.61 19.11
CA GLY A 62 -2.48 -4.23 20.42
C GLY A 62 -0.97 -4.47 20.65
N LYS A 63 -0.23 -4.87 19.62
CA LYS A 63 1.22 -5.11 19.70
C LYS A 63 1.96 -4.15 18.77
N PRO A 64 3.10 -3.56 19.20
CA PRO A 64 3.97 -2.82 18.32
C PRO A 64 4.39 -3.67 17.11
N LEU A 65 4.55 -3.04 15.97
CA LEU A 65 5.08 -3.71 14.78
C LEU A 65 6.54 -4.15 15.04
N SER A 66 6.82 -5.39 14.68
CA SER A 66 8.19 -5.94 14.80
C SER A 66 9.03 -5.50 13.61
N GLN A 67 10.27 -5.09 13.89
CA GLN A 67 11.26 -4.83 12.84
C GLN A 67 11.86 -6.12 12.24
N LYS A 68 11.53 -7.28 12.84
CA LYS A 68 12.01 -8.58 12.37
C LYS A 68 10.86 -9.41 11.82
N GLY A 69 11.10 -10.05 10.68
CA GLY A 69 10.14 -10.91 10.02
C GLY A 69 9.17 -10.14 9.11
N TYR A 70 8.03 -10.74 8.82
CA TYR A 70 7.04 -10.18 7.91
C TYR A 70 6.26 -9.04 8.58
N CYS A 71 6.23 -7.87 7.96
CA CYS A 71 5.40 -6.76 8.41
C CYS A 71 3.95 -6.96 7.92
N PRO A 72 2.95 -7.01 8.80
CA PRO A 72 1.56 -7.20 8.38
C PRO A 72 0.93 -5.94 7.75
N VAL A 73 1.66 -4.83 7.71
CA VAL A 73 1.28 -3.59 7.03
C VAL A 73 2.17 -3.43 5.81
N GLN A 74 1.60 -3.51 4.63
CA GLN A 74 2.32 -3.40 3.36
C GLN A 74 2.00 -2.08 2.68
N LEU A 75 3.02 -1.45 2.08
CA LEU A 75 2.88 -0.22 1.29
C LEU A 75 3.11 -0.54 -0.19
N VAL A 76 2.19 -0.11 -1.03
CA VAL A 76 2.43 0.05 -2.47
C VAL A 76 2.54 1.54 -2.75
N PRO A 77 3.74 2.04 -3.06
CA PRO A 77 3.96 3.47 -3.29
C PRO A 77 3.52 3.88 -4.71
N GLN A 78 3.39 5.18 -4.91
CA GLN A 78 3.10 5.80 -6.20
C GLN A 78 4.14 5.44 -7.28
N HIS A 79 5.39 5.23 -6.87
CA HIS A 79 6.53 4.86 -7.71
C HIS A 79 6.98 3.44 -7.37
N PRO A 80 6.33 2.40 -7.91
CA PRO A 80 6.60 1.00 -7.57
C PRO A 80 8.02 0.55 -7.96
N GLU A 81 8.64 1.16 -8.96
CA GLU A 81 10.02 0.88 -9.39
C GLU A 81 11.03 1.02 -8.25
N GLN A 82 10.78 1.89 -7.27
CA GLN A 82 11.65 2.08 -6.11
C GLN A 82 11.63 0.89 -5.14
N THR A 83 10.72 -0.06 -5.34
CA THR A 83 10.54 -1.22 -4.44
C THR A 83 11.04 -2.53 -5.01
N PHE A 84 11.57 -2.51 -6.22
CA PHE A 84 12.15 -3.67 -6.88
C PHE A 84 13.66 -3.56 -7.00
N ASN A 85 14.33 -4.69 -6.90
CA ASN A 85 15.74 -4.75 -7.22
C ASN A 85 15.93 -4.70 -8.75
N PRO A 86 16.63 -3.69 -9.32
CA PRO A 86 16.75 -3.53 -10.77
C PRO A 86 17.53 -4.65 -11.46
N TYR A 87 18.29 -5.44 -10.70
CA TYR A 87 19.10 -6.55 -11.23
C TYR A 87 18.40 -7.91 -11.18
N ARG A 88 17.17 -7.96 -10.65
CA ARG A 88 16.40 -9.20 -10.52
C ARG A 88 15.12 -9.11 -11.34
N THR A 89 14.60 -10.28 -11.74
CA THR A 89 13.28 -10.31 -12.37
C THR A 89 12.17 -9.96 -11.37
N THR A 90 11.06 -9.47 -11.88
CA THR A 90 9.89 -9.13 -11.04
C THR A 90 9.30 -10.38 -10.40
N GLY A 91 9.38 -11.54 -11.06
CA GLY A 91 8.96 -12.83 -10.51
C GLY A 91 9.83 -13.30 -9.35
N GLU A 92 11.15 -13.06 -9.39
CA GLU A 92 12.01 -13.33 -8.23
C GLU A 92 11.64 -12.44 -7.05
N SER A 93 11.44 -11.14 -7.30
CA SER A 93 11.01 -10.18 -6.27
C SER A 93 9.63 -10.51 -5.69
N LEU A 94 8.74 -11.09 -6.50
CA LEU A 94 7.43 -11.55 -6.04
C LEU A 94 7.57 -12.79 -5.14
N ARG A 95 8.38 -13.77 -5.54
CA ARG A 95 8.63 -14.99 -4.75
C ARG A 95 9.30 -14.75 -3.41
N ASP A 96 10.04 -13.66 -3.24
CA ASP A 96 10.59 -13.26 -1.94
C ASP A 96 9.48 -12.97 -0.91
N ALA A 97 8.33 -12.50 -1.36
CA ALA A 97 7.17 -12.27 -0.51
C ALA A 97 6.29 -13.54 -0.40
N TRP A 98 5.77 -14.00 -1.53
CA TRP A 98 4.93 -15.18 -1.64
C TRP A 98 4.82 -15.65 -3.09
N SER A 99 4.19 -16.81 -3.31
CA SER A 99 4.01 -17.41 -4.64
C SER A 99 2.51 -17.46 -5.00
N PRO A 100 1.98 -16.40 -5.63
CA PRO A 100 0.59 -16.39 -6.10
C PRO A 100 0.38 -17.41 -7.24
N ASP A 101 -0.81 -17.98 -7.29
CA ASP A 101 -1.23 -18.84 -8.38
C ASP A 101 -1.71 -18.05 -9.61
N ALA A 102 -2.07 -18.77 -10.68
CA ALA A 102 -2.56 -18.17 -11.92
C ALA A 102 -3.87 -17.37 -11.74
N VAL A 103 -4.68 -17.73 -10.74
CA VAL A 103 -5.93 -17.01 -10.44
C VAL A 103 -5.61 -15.60 -9.94
N TRP A 104 -4.62 -15.46 -9.06
CA TRP A 104 -4.17 -14.16 -8.57
C TRP A 104 -3.59 -13.28 -9.68
N LEU A 105 -2.80 -13.87 -10.59
CA LEU A 105 -2.28 -13.15 -11.75
C LEU A 105 -3.44 -12.61 -12.61
N ALA A 106 -4.42 -13.45 -12.92
CA ALA A 106 -5.58 -13.07 -13.73
C ALA A 106 -6.43 -11.98 -13.04
N ARG A 107 -6.68 -12.08 -11.72
CA ARG A 107 -7.45 -11.09 -10.96
C ARG A 107 -6.88 -9.68 -11.06
N LEU A 108 -5.56 -9.53 -11.06
CA LEU A 108 -4.86 -8.25 -11.18
C LEU A 108 -4.41 -7.94 -12.62
N ALA A 109 -4.86 -8.70 -13.61
CA ALA A 109 -4.47 -8.58 -15.01
C ALA A 109 -2.93 -8.58 -15.20
N VAL A 110 -2.22 -9.41 -14.43
CA VAL A 110 -0.77 -9.60 -14.55
C VAL A 110 -0.51 -10.69 -15.59
N ASN A 111 0.18 -10.32 -16.68
CA ASN A 111 0.62 -11.32 -17.66
C ASN A 111 1.79 -12.13 -17.05
N PRO A 112 1.75 -13.48 -17.06
CA PRO A 112 2.83 -14.32 -16.57
C PRO A 112 4.19 -14.02 -17.19
N ASP A 113 4.25 -13.59 -18.45
CA ASP A 113 5.49 -13.25 -19.16
C ASP A 113 6.23 -12.05 -18.53
N TRP A 114 5.50 -11.17 -17.83
CA TRP A 114 6.13 -10.05 -17.14
C TRP A 114 7.02 -10.50 -15.99
N LEU A 115 6.72 -11.65 -15.40
CA LEU A 115 7.48 -12.18 -14.26
C LEU A 115 8.92 -12.60 -14.64
N ALA A 116 9.18 -12.82 -15.92
CA ALA A 116 10.52 -13.10 -16.45
C ALA A 116 11.32 -11.81 -16.73
N ARG A 117 10.68 -10.64 -16.72
CA ARG A 117 11.29 -9.35 -17.04
C ARG A 117 11.82 -8.63 -15.81
N ARG A 118 12.78 -7.73 -16.04
CA ARG A 118 13.26 -6.78 -15.02
C ARG A 118 12.31 -5.61 -14.87
N PRO A 119 12.38 -4.86 -13.76
CA PRO A 119 11.50 -3.71 -13.53
C PRO A 119 11.56 -2.63 -14.63
N ASP A 120 12.75 -2.39 -15.20
CA ASP A 120 13.00 -1.41 -16.27
C ASP A 120 12.48 -1.82 -17.65
N GLU A 121 12.11 -3.10 -17.82
CA GLU A 121 11.52 -3.65 -19.04
C GLU A 121 9.97 -3.62 -19.03
N LEU A 122 9.38 -3.06 -17.99
CA LEU A 122 7.93 -2.99 -17.78
C LEU A 122 7.44 -1.55 -17.74
N SER A 123 6.22 -1.33 -18.21
CA SER A 123 5.53 -0.04 -18.01
C SER A 123 5.21 0.18 -16.53
N GLY A 124 5.04 1.44 -16.12
CA GLY A 124 4.69 1.79 -14.75
C GLY A 124 3.40 1.10 -14.29
N GLY A 125 2.40 0.95 -15.15
CA GLY A 125 1.15 0.27 -14.84
C GLY A 125 1.29 -1.25 -14.69
N GLU A 126 2.16 -1.90 -15.47
CA GLU A 126 2.48 -3.32 -15.34
C GLU A 126 3.20 -3.58 -14.01
N LEU A 127 4.19 -2.75 -13.71
CA LEU A 127 4.97 -2.86 -12.48
C LEU A 127 4.11 -2.56 -11.23
N ALA A 128 3.18 -1.59 -11.31
CA ALA A 128 2.26 -1.29 -10.22
C ALA A 128 1.36 -2.49 -9.87
N ARG A 129 0.89 -3.24 -10.88
CA ARG A 129 0.08 -4.45 -10.66
C ARG A 129 0.88 -5.58 -10.01
N ILE A 130 2.15 -5.75 -10.40
CA ILE A 130 3.03 -6.73 -9.75
C ILE A 130 3.36 -6.30 -8.31
N ALA A 131 3.57 -5.00 -8.06
CA ALA A 131 3.78 -4.46 -6.72
C ALA A 131 2.54 -4.68 -5.82
N LEU A 132 1.33 -4.45 -6.35
CA LEU A 132 0.08 -4.77 -5.66
C LEU A 132 -0.03 -6.27 -5.36
N LEU A 133 0.23 -7.13 -6.36
CA LEU A 133 0.20 -8.57 -6.19
C LEU A 133 1.16 -9.02 -5.09
N ARG A 134 2.37 -8.44 -5.04
CA ARG A 134 3.36 -8.71 -4.00
C ARG A 134 2.87 -8.31 -2.62
N ALA A 135 2.20 -7.15 -2.50
CA ALA A 135 1.68 -6.64 -1.24
C ALA A 135 0.44 -7.39 -0.75
N LEU A 136 -0.27 -8.12 -1.63
CA LEU A 136 -1.45 -8.92 -1.30
C LEU A 136 -1.13 -10.33 -0.76
N ASP A 137 0.09 -10.55 -0.30
CA ASP A 137 0.47 -11.75 0.47
C ASP A 137 -0.64 -12.10 1.49
N PRO A 138 -1.02 -13.36 1.65
CA PRO A 138 -2.05 -13.79 2.62
C PRO A 138 -1.80 -13.34 4.07
N ARG A 139 -0.55 -13.08 4.45
CA ARG A 139 -0.16 -12.56 5.77
C ARG A 139 -0.40 -11.05 5.93
N THR A 140 -0.63 -10.31 4.83
CA THR A 140 -0.93 -8.87 4.88
C THR A 140 -2.28 -8.64 5.55
N ARG A 141 -2.30 -7.85 6.60
CA ARG A 141 -3.51 -7.45 7.32
C ARG A 141 -3.97 -6.04 6.98
N TYR A 142 -3.03 -5.18 6.60
CA TYR A 142 -3.29 -3.79 6.20
C TYR A 142 -2.49 -3.45 4.95
N LEU A 143 -3.16 -2.84 3.98
CA LEU A 143 -2.56 -2.35 2.74
C LEU A 143 -2.62 -0.83 2.72
N ILE A 144 -1.48 -0.20 2.51
CA ILE A 144 -1.39 1.23 2.23
C ILE A 144 -1.24 1.38 0.72
N ALA A 145 -2.22 2.01 0.10
CA ALA A 145 -2.29 2.25 -1.33
C ALA A 145 -1.99 3.74 -1.60
N ASP A 146 -0.76 4.06 -2.00
CA ASP A 146 -0.34 5.43 -2.30
C ASP A 146 -0.44 5.68 -3.80
N GLU A 147 -1.58 6.24 -4.24
CA GLU A 147 -1.91 6.56 -5.64
C GLU A 147 -1.69 5.38 -6.61
N VAL A 148 -1.88 4.15 -6.15
CA VAL A 148 -1.49 2.89 -6.82
C VAL A 148 -2.14 2.64 -8.19
N THR A 149 -3.19 3.37 -8.52
CA THR A 149 -3.90 3.22 -9.80
C THR A 149 -3.80 4.45 -10.70
N ALA A 150 -2.98 5.44 -10.33
CA ALA A 150 -2.86 6.69 -11.10
C ALA A 150 -2.27 6.48 -12.51
N GLN A 151 -1.48 5.42 -12.70
CA GLN A 151 -0.85 5.07 -13.97
C GLN A 151 -1.63 4.03 -14.79
N LEU A 152 -2.82 3.62 -14.33
CA LEU A 152 -3.65 2.61 -14.98
C LEU A 152 -4.75 3.27 -15.81
N ASP A 153 -5.10 2.64 -16.93
CA ASP A 153 -6.32 3.00 -17.64
C ASP A 153 -7.56 2.70 -16.80
N ALA A 154 -8.69 3.31 -17.16
CA ALA A 154 -9.91 3.26 -16.37
C ALA A 154 -10.46 1.83 -16.18
N HIS A 155 -10.28 0.94 -17.17
CA HIS A 155 -10.77 -0.43 -17.10
C HIS A 155 -9.94 -1.24 -16.10
N VAL A 156 -8.62 -1.20 -16.22
CA VAL A 156 -7.70 -1.89 -15.31
C VAL A 156 -7.77 -1.29 -13.90
N GLN A 157 -7.94 0.03 -13.77
CA GLN A 157 -8.18 0.67 -12.48
C GLN A 157 -9.42 0.10 -11.80
N ALA A 158 -10.53 -0.01 -12.52
CA ALA A 158 -11.77 -0.57 -11.97
C ALA A 158 -11.59 -2.04 -11.52
N GLN A 159 -10.92 -2.85 -12.33
CA GLN A 159 -10.62 -4.25 -12.00
C GLN A 159 -9.75 -4.36 -10.73
N VAL A 160 -8.69 -3.59 -10.62
CA VAL A 160 -7.82 -3.57 -9.44
C VAL A 160 -8.60 -3.19 -8.18
N TRP A 161 -9.40 -2.12 -8.24
CA TRP A 161 -10.21 -1.72 -7.10
C TRP A 161 -11.26 -2.76 -6.72
N GLN A 162 -11.87 -3.44 -7.69
CA GLN A 162 -12.78 -4.55 -7.40
C GLN A 162 -12.08 -5.63 -6.59
N VAL A 163 -10.88 -6.07 -6.99
CA VAL A 163 -10.09 -7.06 -6.24
C VAL A 163 -9.79 -6.56 -4.82
N LEU A 164 -9.34 -5.33 -4.66
CA LEU A 164 -9.02 -4.78 -3.34
C LEU A 164 -10.25 -4.70 -2.42
N LEU A 165 -11.40 -4.32 -2.97
CA LEU A 165 -12.67 -4.30 -2.23
C LEU A 165 -13.15 -5.70 -1.83
N GLU A 166 -12.94 -6.70 -2.70
CA GLU A 166 -13.21 -8.11 -2.38
C GLU A 166 -12.32 -8.59 -1.25
N GLU A 167 -11.01 -8.31 -1.29
CA GLU A 167 -10.07 -8.68 -0.22
C GLU A 167 -10.42 -8.00 1.12
N ALA A 168 -10.82 -6.73 1.09
CA ALA A 168 -11.31 -6.04 2.28
C ALA A 168 -12.51 -6.74 2.92
N ARG A 169 -13.44 -7.24 2.08
CA ARG A 169 -14.65 -7.92 2.53
C ARG A 169 -14.40 -9.37 2.95
N CYS A 170 -13.64 -10.15 2.14
CA CYS A 170 -13.53 -11.60 2.31
C CYS A 170 -12.52 -12.00 3.39
N ARG A 171 -11.40 -11.30 3.49
CA ARG A 171 -10.37 -11.59 4.51
C ARG A 171 -10.14 -10.47 5.51
N ALA A 172 -11.06 -9.49 5.55
CA ALA A 172 -10.97 -8.34 6.43
C ALA A 172 -9.65 -7.54 6.25
N LEU A 173 -9.15 -7.41 5.01
CA LEU A 173 -8.00 -6.59 4.70
C LEU A 173 -8.33 -5.11 4.99
N GLY A 174 -7.69 -4.52 6.01
CA GLY A 174 -7.80 -3.08 6.25
C GLY A 174 -7.01 -2.30 5.20
N MET A 175 -7.50 -1.13 4.80
CA MET A 175 -6.80 -0.31 3.82
C MET A 175 -6.66 1.14 4.27
N ILE A 176 -5.53 1.75 3.93
CA ILE A 176 -5.31 3.19 3.95
C ILE A 176 -5.05 3.61 2.51
N VAL A 177 -5.88 4.51 1.99
CA VAL A 177 -5.81 4.94 0.59
C VAL A 177 -5.41 6.40 0.54
N PHE A 178 -4.25 6.69 -0.02
CA PHE A 178 -3.84 8.05 -0.33
C PHE A 178 -4.21 8.35 -1.78
N SER A 179 -4.95 9.41 -1.98
CA SER A 179 -5.26 9.93 -3.31
C SER A 179 -5.63 11.40 -3.23
N HIS A 180 -5.33 12.12 -4.29
CA HIS A 180 -5.84 13.47 -4.52
C HIS A 180 -7.20 13.45 -5.28
N ASN A 181 -7.62 12.29 -5.77
CA ASN A 181 -8.90 12.12 -6.46
C ASN A 181 -10.01 11.81 -5.45
N ASN A 182 -10.73 12.85 -5.02
CA ASN A 182 -11.82 12.73 -4.06
C ASN A 182 -12.96 11.84 -4.55
N ALA A 183 -13.27 11.82 -5.86
CA ALA A 183 -14.31 10.96 -6.41
C ALA A 183 -13.94 9.47 -6.28
N LEU A 184 -12.67 9.13 -6.46
CA LEU A 184 -12.17 7.79 -6.21
C LEU A 184 -12.30 7.43 -4.73
N LEU A 185 -11.82 8.31 -3.83
CA LEU A 185 -11.90 8.05 -2.38
C LEU A 185 -13.34 7.83 -1.91
N GLN A 186 -14.29 8.66 -2.37
CA GLN A 186 -15.72 8.49 -2.05
C GLN A 186 -16.28 7.15 -2.51
N LYS A 187 -15.78 6.62 -3.62
CA LYS A 187 -16.24 5.35 -4.20
C LYS A 187 -15.65 4.13 -3.49
N VAL A 188 -14.39 4.19 -3.04
CA VAL A 188 -13.66 3.01 -2.56
C VAL A 188 -13.45 2.98 -1.05
N CYS A 189 -13.52 4.12 -0.36
CA CYS A 189 -13.30 4.20 1.09
C CYS A 189 -14.60 4.18 1.87
N SER A 190 -14.56 3.64 3.08
CA SER A 190 -15.66 3.67 4.05
C SER A 190 -15.70 4.97 4.86
N SER A 191 -14.55 5.62 4.99
CA SER A 191 -14.38 6.91 5.65
C SER A 191 -13.25 7.69 4.99
N ILE A 192 -13.31 9.01 5.02
CA ILE A 192 -12.26 9.88 4.48
C ILE A 192 -11.85 10.86 5.57
N TRP A 193 -10.55 10.93 5.81
CA TRP A 193 -9.95 11.89 6.70
C TRP A 193 -9.22 12.97 5.89
N VAL A 194 -9.47 14.21 6.24
CA VAL A 194 -8.79 15.40 5.71
C VAL A 194 -8.02 16.00 6.88
N PRO A 195 -6.70 15.84 6.95
CA PRO A 195 -5.88 16.31 8.06
C PRO A 195 -5.70 17.83 8.06
#